data_628e3608360f9e4dec7fcbfee33e830f
#
_entry.id   628e3608360f9e4dec7fcbfee33e830f
#
_cell.length_a   1.000
_cell.length_b   1.000
_cell.length_c   1.000
_cell.angle_alpha   90.00
_cell.angle_beta   90.00
_cell.angle_gamma   90.00
#
_symmetry.space_group_name_H-M   'P 1'
#
loop_
_entity.id
_entity.type
_entity.pdbx_description
1 polymer ?
#
loop_
_entity_poly.entity_id
_entity_poly.type
_entity_poly.pdbx_seq_one_letter_code
_entity_poly.pdbx_strand_id
1 'polypeptide(L)'
;MILQKTNLIPIFDRNFKNILMCKRINPPFKNMYNLIGGKVEESESLKSSVYREMLEEISLTCDDVILHPIMDITYYQDKQQIYVYSGILNKN
;
A
#
# COMPACT_ATOMS: atom_id res chain seq x y z
N MET A 1 -5.68 9.84 22.05
CA MET A 1 -6.23 9.90 20.69
C MET A 1 -6.00 8.57 19.98
N ILE A 2 -7.03 8.03 19.39
CA ILE A 2 -6.91 6.79 18.62
C ILE A 2 -6.69 7.16 17.15
N LEU A 3 -5.59 6.69 16.59
CA LEU A 3 -5.26 6.91 15.19
C LEU A 3 -5.71 5.73 14.34
N GLN A 4 -6.32 6.03 13.20
CA GLN A 4 -6.65 5.00 12.20
C GLN A 4 -5.36 4.57 11.52
N LYS A 5 -5.04 3.28 11.58
CA LYS A 5 -3.85 2.74 10.94
C LYS A 5 -4.16 2.38 9.49
N THR A 6 -3.39 2.95 8.59
CA THR A 6 -3.47 2.66 7.16
C THR A 6 -2.09 2.32 6.63
N ASN A 7 -2.04 1.65 5.49
CA ASN A 7 -0.79 1.38 4.82
C ASN A 7 -0.78 2.01 3.42
N LEU A 8 0.42 2.24 2.90
CA LEU A 8 0.63 2.76 1.57
C LEU A 8 1.79 1.98 0.96
N ILE A 9 1.60 1.47 -0.26
CA ILE A 9 2.53 0.49 -0.83
C ILE A 9 2.99 0.93 -2.21
N PRO A 10 3.99 1.83 -2.31
CA PRO A 10 4.58 2.17 -3.59
C PRO A 10 5.47 1.04 -4.11
N ILE A 11 5.12 0.50 -5.26
CA ILE A 11 5.87 -0.59 -5.91
C ILE A 11 6.44 -0.05 -7.21
N PHE A 12 7.75 -0.20 -7.38
CA PHE A 12 8.47 0.29 -8.54
C PHE A 12 8.87 -0.83 -9.48
N ASP A 13 9.01 -0.51 -10.75
CA ASP A 13 9.62 -1.44 -11.69
C ASP A 13 11.14 -1.50 -11.45
N ARG A 14 11.80 -2.45 -12.12
CA ARG A 14 13.23 -2.69 -11.88
C ARG A 14 14.11 -1.51 -12.26
N ASN A 15 13.64 -0.64 -13.13
CA ASN A 15 14.40 0.53 -13.61
C ASN A 15 14.05 1.81 -12.86
N PHE A 16 13.14 1.76 -11.90
CA PHE A 16 12.65 2.92 -11.16
C PHE A 16 12.03 4.00 -12.05
N LYS A 17 11.53 3.62 -13.21
CA LYS A 17 10.88 4.56 -14.14
C LYS A 17 9.37 4.63 -13.96
N ASN A 18 8.78 3.56 -13.42
CA ASN A 18 7.34 3.46 -13.25
C ASN A 18 7.00 3.04 -11.84
N ILE A 19 5.87 3.54 -11.36
CA ILE A 19 5.29 3.13 -10.09
C ILE A 19 3.93 2.49 -10.38
N LEU A 20 3.62 1.42 -9.65
CA LEU A 20 2.40 0.68 -9.85
C LEU A 20 1.24 1.39 -9.18
N MET A 21 0.17 1.63 -9.93
CA MET A 21 -1.01 2.34 -9.43
C MET A 21 -2.24 1.45 -9.59
N CYS A 22 -3.20 1.66 -8.72
CA CYS A 22 -4.48 0.97 -8.75
C CYS A 22 -5.56 1.95 -9.22
N LYS A 23 -6.35 1.55 -10.23
CA LYS A 23 -7.44 2.37 -10.73
C LYS A 23 -8.69 2.09 -9.90
N ARG A 24 -9.29 3.14 -9.37
CA ARG A 24 -10.52 2.99 -8.58
C ARG A 24 -11.70 2.70 -9.49
N ILE A 25 -12.51 1.73 -9.09
CA ILE A 25 -13.72 1.37 -9.80
C ILE A 25 -14.99 1.86 -9.10
N ASN A 26 -14.85 2.28 -7.83
CA ASN A 26 -15.98 2.74 -7.01
C ASN A 26 -15.83 4.22 -6.66
N PRO A 27 -16.96 4.96 -6.46
CA PRO A 27 -16.88 6.30 -5.91
C PRO A 27 -16.38 6.26 -4.45
N PRO A 28 -15.77 7.35 -3.93
CA PRO A 28 -15.43 8.55 -4.67
C PRO A 28 -14.22 8.34 -5.57
N PHE A 29 -13.99 9.27 -6.47
CA PHE A 29 -12.82 9.27 -7.37
C PHE A 29 -12.77 8.08 -8.32
N LYS A 30 -13.94 7.62 -8.80
CA LYS A 30 -14.02 6.57 -9.80
C LYS A 30 -13.17 6.93 -11.02
N ASN A 31 -12.43 5.95 -11.54
CA ASN A 31 -11.50 6.07 -12.66
C ASN A 31 -10.22 6.86 -12.35
N MET A 32 -10.02 7.30 -11.12
CA MET A 32 -8.76 7.90 -10.70
C MET A 32 -7.77 6.83 -10.28
N TYR A 33 -6.48 7.14 -10.42
CA TYR A 33 -5.41 6.23 -10.03
C TYR A 33 -4.88 6.59 -8.65
N ASN A 34 -4.65 5.59 -7.82
CA ASN A 34 -4.08 5.75 -6.49
C ASN A 34 -2.96 4.75 -6.27
N LEU A 35 -2.08 5.06 -5.32
CA LEU A 35 -1.14 4.07 -4.83
C LEU A 35 -1.91 2.95 -4.11
N ILE A 36 -1.32 1.76 -4.12
CA ILE A 36 -1.88 0.60 -3.45
C ILE A 36 -1.82 0.82 -1.95
N GLY A 37 -2.85 0.37 -1.24
CA GLY A 37 -2.88 0.45 0.20
C GLY A 37 -4.30 0.46 0.74
N GLY A 38 -4.42 0.44 2.05
CA GLY A 38 -5.71 0.41 2.70
C GLY A 38 -5.59 0.42 4.21
N LYS A 39 -6.66 0.05 4.87
CA LYS A 39 -6.71 0.03 6.33
C LYS A 39 -6.04 -1.22 6.89
N VAL A 40 -5.28 -1.04 7.97
CA VAL A 40 -4.74 -2.17 8.73
C VAL A 40 -5.87 -2.68 9.63
N GLU A 41 -6.20 -3.95 9.49
CA GLU A 41 -7.25 -4.56 10.29
C GLU A 41 -6.74 -4.86 11.70
N GLU A 42 -7.66 -4.86 12.66
CA GLU A 42 -7.32 -4.92 14.07
C GLU A 42 -6.52 -6.16 14.46
N SER A 43 -6.83 -7.28 13.84
CA SER A 43 -6.22 -8.56 14.20
C SER A 43 -4.96 -8.91 13.40
N GLU A 44 -4.53 -8.04 12.48
CA GLU A 44 -3.39 -8.36 11.63
C GLU A 44 -2.17 -7.49 11.96
N SER A 45 -0.97 -8.02 11.66
CA SER A 45 0.26 -7.25 11.77
C SER A 45 0.37 -6.31 10.58
N LEU A 46 1.25 -5.30 10.69
CA LEU A 46 1.51 -4.39 9.58
C LEU A 46 2.02 -5.15 8.35
N LYS A 47 2.94 -6.08 8.56
CA LYS A 47 3.50 -6.88 7.46
C LYS A 47 2.41 -7.69 6.76
N SER A 48 1.54 -8.34 7.52
CA SER A 48 0.44 -9.11 6.94
C SER A 48 -0.52 -8.21 6.18
N SER A 49 -0.80 -7.01 6.70
CA SER A 49 -1.73 -6.08 6.06
C SER A 49 -1.24 -5.63 4.70
N VAL A 50 0.05 -5.31 4.55
CA VAL A 50 0.58 -4.83 3.27
C VAL A 50 0.57 -5.93 2.22
N TYR A 51 0.90 -7.17 2.58
CA TYR A 51 0.84 -8.28 1.62
C TYR A 51 -0.60 -8.63 1.26
N ARG A 52 -1.52 -8.54 2.22
CA ARG A 52 -2.94 -8.75 1.95
C ARG A 52 -3.48 -7.73 0.95
N GLU A 53 -3.20 -6.45 1.19
CA GLU A 53 -3.65 -5.38 0.29
C GLU A 53 -3.05 -5.53 -1.11
N MET A 54 -1.78 -5.90 -1.20
CA MET A 54 -1.13 -6.12 -2.48
C MET A 54 -1.80 -7.25 -3.24
N LEU A 55 -2.13 -8.34 -2.57
CA LEU A 55 -2.82 -9.46 -3.20
C LEU A 55 -4.22 -9.08 -3.65
N GLU A 56 -4.98 -8.39 -2.78
CA GLU A 56 -6.36 -8.01 -3.08
C GLU A 56 -6.46 -7.02 -4.24
N GLU A 57 -5.57 -6.04 -4.28
CA GLU A 57 -5.69 -4.95 -5.25
C GLU A 57 -5.02 -5.24 -6.59
N ILE A 58 -3.91 -5.96 -6.60
CA ILE A 58 -3.15 -6.18 -7.84
C ILE A 58 -2.70 -7.63 -8.04
N SER A 59 -3.15 -8.55 -7.21
CA SER A 59 -2.89 -9.99 -7.34
C SER A 59 -1.42 -10.37 -7.32
N LEU A 60 -0.59 -9.61 -6.63
CA LEU A 60 0.82 -9.92 -6.45
C LEU A 60 1.07 -10.48 -5.05
N THR A 61 2.06 -11.36 -4.94
CA THR A 61 2.44 -12.01 -3.69
C THR A 61 3.88 -11.68 -3.33
N CYS A 62 4.34 -12.21 -2.20
CA CYS A 62 5.73 -12.06 -1.78
C CYS A 62 6.72 -12.72 -2.73
N ASP A 63 6.25 -13.58 -3.62
CA ASP A 63 7.09 -14.15 -4.69
C ASP A 63 7.38 -13.13 -5.78
N ASP A 64 6.52 -12.14 -5.92
CA ASP A 64 6.64 -11.11 -6.95
C ASP A 64 7.37 -9.87 -6.46
N VAL A 65 7.09 -9.48 -5.21
CA VAL A 65 7.63 -8.27 -4.60
C VAL A 65 7.87 -8.52 -3.12
N ILE A 66 9.06 -8.20 -2.66
CA ILE A 66 9.34 -8.19 -1.23
C ILE A 66 9.18 -6.76 -0.74
N LEU A 67 8.31 -6.57 0.25
CA LEU A 67 8.00 -5.25 0.78
C LEU A 67 8.84 -4.93 2.02
N HIS A 68 9.39 -3.73 2.04
CA HIS A 68 10.21 -3.24 3.15
C HIS A 68 9.60 -2.00 3.77
N PRO A 69 9.61 -1.87 5.11
CA PRO A 69 9.15 -0.64 5.75
C PRO A 69 10.09 0.52 5.43
N ILE A 70 9.52 1.64 5.00
CA ILE A 70 10.27 2.82 4.59
C ILE A 70 10.13 3.92 5.63
N MET A 71 8.90 4.24 6.01
CA MET A 71 8.62 5.32 6.94
C MET A 71 7.21 5.19 7.48
N ASP A 72 6.90 5.91 8.55
CA ASP A 72 5.53 6.11 8.99
C ASP A 72 5.27 7.60 9.10
N ILE A 73 4.05 7.98 8.78
CA ILE A 73 3.61 9.37 8.74
C ILE A 73 2.38 9.51 9.64
N THR A 74 2.42 10.46 10.54
CA THR A 74 1.28 10.73 11.42
C THR A 74 0.57 12.00 10.96
N TYR A 75 -0.71 11.85 10.62
CA TYR A 75 -1.58 12.98 10.28
C TYR A 75 -2.54 13.23 11.44
N TYR A 76 -2.19 14.18 12.29
CA TYR A 76 -2.99 14.46 13.49
C TYR A 76 -4.37 15.02 13.17
N GLN A 77 -4.48 15.85 12.13
CA GLN A 77 -5.76 16.43 11.73
C GLN A 77 -6.77 15.39 11.32
N ASP A 78 -6.33 14.39 10.57
CA ASP A 78 -7.20 13.33 10.08
C ASP A 78 -7.18 12.10 10.98
N LYS A 79 -6.45 12.15 12.07
CA LYS A 79 -6.31 11.05 13.03
C LYS A 79 -5.84 9.77 12.35
N GLN A 80 -4.84 9.90 11.49
CA GLN A 80 -4.31 8.76 10.73
C GLN A 80 -2.83 8.54 10.97
N GLN A 81 -2.47 7.28 11.07
CA GLN A 81 -1.08 6.81 11.08
C GLN A 81 -0.89 6.01 9.80
N ILE A 82 -0.01 6.47 8.92
CA ILE A 82 0.24 5.84 7.63
C ILE A 82 1.59 5.14 7.66
N TYR A 83 1.58 3.85 7.39
CA TYR A 83 2.80 3.03 7.32
C TYR A 83 3.13 2.78 5.87
N VAL A 84 4.29 3.23 5.43
CA VAL A 84 4.72 3.11 4.03
C VAL A 84 5.66 1.93 3.89
N TYR A 85 5.26 0.96 3.07
CA TYR A 85 6.09 -0.18 2.67
C TYR A 85 6.34 -0.10 1.18
N SER A 86 7.55 -0.36 0.76
CA SER A 86 7.90 -0.26 -0.65
C SER A 86 8.66 -1.50 -1.12
N GLY A 87 8.56 -1.76 -2.40
CA GLY A 87 9.27 -2.88 -3.02
C GLY A 87 9.51 -2.63 -4.49
N ILE A 88 10.30 -3.53 -5.07
CA ILE A 88 10.62 -3.51 -6.49
C ILE A 88 10.08 -4.79 -7.10
N LEU A 89 9.33 -4.65 -8.19
CA LEU A 89 8.81 -5.80 -8.91
C LEU A 89 9.99 -6.62 -9.44
N ASN A 90 10.03 -7.92 -9.10
CA ASN A 90 11.19 -8.73 -9.42
C ASN A 90 11.18 -9.28 -10.86
N LYS A 91 10.13 -9.00 -11.61
CA LYS A 91 10.03 -9.32 -13.03
C LYS A 91 9.31 -8.21 -13.77
N ASN A 92 9.57 -8.10 -15.05
CA ASN A 92 8.98 -7.03 -15.86
C ASN A 92 7.54 -7.32 -16.27
#